data_302b67eb6772baca6be60f3e7aa020b0
#
_entry.id   302b67eb6772baca6be60f3e7aa020b0
#
_cell.length_a   1.000
_cell.length_b   1.000
_cell.length_c   1.000
_cell.angle_alpha   90.00
_cell.angle_beta   90.00
_cell.angle_gamma   90.00
#
_symmetry.space_group_name_H-M   'P 1'
#
loop_
_entity.id
_entity.type
_entity.pdbx_description
1 polymer ?
#
loop_
_entity_poly.entity_id
_entity_poly.type
_entity_poly.pdbx_seq_one_letter_code
_entity_poly.pdbx_strand_id
1 'polypeptide(L)'
;MLENKDSLKTPISSMGEFALIEHLTKHFDVKHSSTIKSIGDDAAVIDHEKQTVVTTDLLIEGVHFDLSYMPLKHLGYKSVVVNVSDIFAMNATPSQITVSIAVSNRFPVEALEELYAGIATAAKYYNVDVIGGDTTSSTHGLMISITALGEVAKDAVVYRDGAKENDLVLLTGDLGAAYLGLQILEREKQVFKVNPNSQPDLEPYSYLI
;
A
#
# COMPACT_ATOMS: atom_id res chain seq x y z
N MET A 1 26.85 -0.36 -27.59
CA MET A 1 25.44 -0.75 -27.90
C MET A 1 24.79 -1.07 -26.58
N LEU A 2 23.89 -0.20 -26.12
CA LEU A 2 23.08 -0.49 -24.95
C LEU A 2 22.04 -1.51 -25.40
N GLU A 3 22.17 -2.74 -24.93
CA GLU A 3 21.15 -3.76 -25.15
C GLU A 3 19.79 -3.24 -24.67
N ASN A 4 18.83 -3.31 -25.57
CA ASN A 4 17.47 -2.84 -25.36
C ASN A 4 16.81 -3.75 -24.30
N LYS A 5 16.88 -3.35 -23.00
CA LYS A 5 16.25 -4.07 -21.88
C LYS A 5 14.71 -4.07 -21.96
N ASP A 6 14.12 -3.31 -22.90
CA ASP A 6 12.66 -3.22 -23.05
C ASP A 6 12.02 -4.44 -23.71
N SER A 7 12.83 -5.33 -24.34
CA SER A 7 12.32 -6.56 -24.95
C SER A 7 11.96 -7.69 -23.96
N LEU A 8 12.21 -7.49 -22.67
CA LEU A 8 11.92 -8.45 -21.59
C LEU A 8 10.73 -8.08 -20.71
N LYS A 9 10.09 -6.94 -20.98
CA LYS A 9 8.93 -6.48 -20.19
C LYS A 9 7.64 -6.95 -20.83
N THR A 10 6.74 -7.48 -20.01
CA THR A 10 5.43 -7.98 -20.42
C THR A 10 4.40 -6.85 -20.40
N PRO A 11 3.84 -6.40 -21.55
CA PRO A 11 2.77 -5.43 -21.55
C PRO A 11 1.53 -5.96 -20.83
N ILE A 12 0.88 -5.12 -20.00
CA ILE A 12 -0.37 -5.49 -19.32
C ILE A 12 -1.43 -5.93 -20.33
N SER A 13 -1.47 -5.27 -21.49
CA SER A 13 -2.41 -5.60 -22.57
C SER A 13 -2.24 -7.01 -23.17
N SER A 14 -1.11 -7.66 -22.92
CA SER A 14 -0.89 -9.06 -23.35
C SER A 14 -1.59 -10.08 -22.44
N MET A 15 -1.98 -9.68 -21.25
CA MET A 15 -2.77 -10.47 -20.31
C MET A 15 -4.21 -9.91 -20.26
N GLY A 16 -5.22 -10.76 -20.29
CA GLY A 16 -6.57 -10.34 -19.99
C GLY A 16 -6.70 -9.98 -18.50
N GLU A 17 -7.72 -9.21 -18.14
CA GLU A 17 -7.97 -8.75 -16.77
C GLU A 17 -7.97 -9.90 -15.75
N PHE A 18 -8.74 -10.96 -15.99
CA PHE A 18 -8.83 -12.11 -15.09
C PHE A 18 -7.48 -12.83 -14.93
N ALA A 19 -6.74 -13.02 -16.04
CA ALA A 19 -5.43 -13.64 -15.98
C ALA A 19 -4.40 -12.79 -15.22
N LEU A 20 -4.48 -11.46 -15.34
CA LEU A 20 -3.65 -10.54 -14.56
C LEU A 20 -3.98 -10.61 -13.07
N ILE A 21 -5.26 -10.58 -12.71
CA ILE A 21 -5.71 -10.69 -11.32
C ILE A 21 -5.22 -12.03 -10.72
N GLU A 22 -5.46 -13.15 -11.38
CA GLU A 22 -5.01 -14.47 -10.93
C GLU A 22 -3.50 -14.50 -10.75
N HIS A 23 -2.74 -13.98 -11.72
CA HIS A 23 -1.27 -13.93 -11.66
C HIS A 23 -0.75 -13.14 -10.45
N LEU A 24 -1.32 -11.96 -10.19
CA LEU A 24 -0.91 -11.08 -9.10
C LEU A 24 -1.32 -11.59 -7.72
N THR A 25 -2.45 -12.32 -7.64
CA THR A 25 -3.04 -12.71 -6.36
C THR A 25 -2.79 -14.15 -5.94
N LYS A 26 -2.20 -14.97 -6.80
CA LYS A 26 -1.94 -16.42 -6.56
C LYS A 26 -1.15 -16.76 -5.28
N HIS A 27 -0.50 -15.78 -4.67
CA HIS A 27 0.34 -15.96 -3.48
C HIS A 27 -0.35 -15.57 -2.18
N PHE A 28 -1.61 -15.11 -2.23
CA PHE A 28 -2.36 -14.73 -1.04
C PHE A 28 -3.15 -15.92 -0.50
N ASP A 29 -2.77 -16.37 0.68
CA ASP A 29 -3.48 -17.42 1.42
C ASP A 29 -4.43 -16.77 2.44
N VAL A 30 -5.62 -17.37 2.59
CA VAL A 30 -6.57 -17.01 3.66
C VAL A 30 -6.04 -17.52 5.00
N LYS A 31 -5.99 -16.66 5.99
CA LYS A 31 -5.47 -16.95 7.33
C LYS A 31 -6.52 -16.81 8.44
N HIS A 32 -7.50 -15.93 8.23
CA HIS A 32 -8.53 -15.66 9.21
C HIS A 32 -9.75 -16.57 9.01
N SER A 33 -10.22 -17.18 10.08
CA SER A 33 -11.46 -17.99 10.06
C SER A 33 -12.70 -17.17 9.72
N SER A 34 -12.66 -15.86 9.95
CA SER A 34 -13.72 -14.93 9.56
C SER A 34 -13.80 -14.68 8.06
N THR A 35 -12.79 -15.06 7.28
CA THR A 35 -12.84 -15.02 5.82
C THR A 35 -13.44 -16.30 5.27
N ILE A 36 -14.73 -16.29 4.97
CA ILE A 36 -15.47 -17.48 4.46
C ILE A 36 -15.18 -17.67 2.97
N LYS A 37 -15.17 -16.61 2.19
CA LYS A 37 -14.83 -16.60 0.76
C LYS A 37 -13.92 -15.40 0.46
N SER A 38 -12.81 -15.66 -0.20
CA SER A 38 -11.84 -14.68 -0.65
C SER A 38 -11.93 -14.46 -2.16
N ILE A 39 -10.84 -14.01 -2.79
CA ILE A 39 -10.70 -13.76 -4.23
C ILE A 39 -11.21 -14.95 -5.07
N GLY A 40 -11.84 -14.65 -6.21
CA GLY A 40 -12.29 -15.65 -7.19
C GLY A 40 -13.80 -15.82 -7.28
N ASP A 41 -14.57 -14.87 -6.75
CA ASP A 41 -16.01 -14.74 -6.92
C ASP A 41 -16.37 -13.26 -7.08
N ASP A 42 -17.66 -12.93 -7.33
CA ASP A 42 -18.12 -11.54 -7.48
C ASP A 42 -17.91 -10.70 -6.22
N ALA A 43 -17.90 -11.34 -5.04
CA ALA A 43 -17.62 -10.68 -3.76
C ALA A 43 -16.95 -11.62 -2.76
N ALA A 44 -16.20 -11.04 -1.82
CA ALA A 44 -15.75 -11.78 -0.65
C ALA A 44 -16.88 -11.93 0.39
N VAL A 45 -16.82 -13.03 1.15
CA VAL A 45 -17.75 -13.26 2.26
C VAL A 45 -16.95 -13.31 3.55
N ILE A 46 -17.34 -12.48 4.52
CA ILE A 46 -16.72 -12.40 5.84
C ILE A 46 -17.79 -12.56 6.93
N ASP A 47 -17.41 -13.17 8.04
CA ASP A 47 -18.27 -13.37 9.21
C ASP A 47 -17.52 -12.99 10.47
N HIS A 48 -17.73 -11.75 10.94
CA HIS A 48 -17.10 -11.21 12.13
C HIS A 48 -17.97 -11.42 13.35
N GLU A 49 -17.42 -11.98 14.41
CA GLU A 49 -18.09 -12.15 15.71
C GLU A 49 -18.14 -10.85 16.54
N LYS A 50 -17.21 -9.91 16.28
CA LYS A 50 -17.05 -8.65 17.00
C LYS A 50 -17.51 -7.45 16.16
N GLN A 51 -17.43 -6.24 16.73
CA GLN A 51 -17.65 -5.03 15.95
C GLN A 51 -16.58 -4.90 14.86
N THR A 52 -17.02 -4.54 13.67
CA THR A 52 -16.15 -4.31 12.52
C THR A 52 -15.80 -2.82 12.44
N VAL A 53 -14.51 -2.53 12.38
CA VAL A 53 -13.95 -1.21 12.01
C VAL A 53 -13.55 -1.26 10.55
N VAL A 54 -13.93 -0.23 9.79
CA VAL A 54 -13.63 -0.13 8.35
C VAL A 54 -12.98 1.21 8.06
N THR A 55 -11.89 1.21 7.32
CA THR A 55 -11.23 2.41 6.78
C THR A 55 -10.86 2.21 5.33
N THR A 56 -10.65 3.32 4.61
CA THR A 56 -10.17 3.29 3.23
C THR A 56 -9.33 4.51 2.92
N ASP A 57 -8.18 4.30 2.27
CA ASP A 57 -7.31 5.33 1.74
C ASP A 57 -7.13 5.21 0.23
N LEU A 58 -6.93 6.35 -0.41
CA LEU A 58 -6.63 6.47 -1.83
C LEU A 58 -5.26 7.11 -2.02
N LEU A 59 -4.35 6.41 -2.70
CA LEU A 59 -3.03 6.90 -3.08
C LEU A 59 -2.99 7.21 -4.57
N ILE A 60 -2.60 8.44 -4.92
CA ILE A 60 -2.56 8.95 -6.30
C ILE A 60 -1.14 9.37 -6.62
N GLU A 61 -0.62 8.89 -7.75
CA GLU A 61 0.68 9.28 -8.28
C GLU A 61 0.77 10.79 -8.51
N GLY A 62 1.89 11.38 -8.11
CA GLY A 62 2.12 12.83 -8.17
C GLY A 62 1.47 13.62 -7.04
N VAL A 63 0.64 12.98 -6.18
CA VAL A 63 0.01 13.58 -4.99
C VAL A 63 0.55 12.93 -3.73
N HIS A 64 0.41 11.61 -3.60
CA HIS A 64 0.76 10.86 -2.39
C HIS A 64 2.10 10.12 -2.50
N PHE A 65 2.61 9.95 -3.72
CA PHE A 65 3.90 9.34 -4.02
C PHE A 65 4.43 9.81 -5.37
N ASP A 66 5.75 9.69 -5.54
CA ASP A 66 6.44 9.97 -6.80
C ASP A 66 7.37 8.79 -7.13
N LEU A 67 7.12 8.16 -8.28
CA LEU A 67 7.87 6.99 -8.73
C LEU A 67 9.31 7.28 -9.15
N SER A 68 9.72 8.56 -9.20
CA SER A 68 11.12 8.91 -9.44
C SER A 68 12.05 8.52 -8.28
N TYR A 69 11.49 8.37 -7.07
CA TYR A 69 12.25 7.98 -5.86
C TYR A 69 11.52 6.98 -4.95
N MET A 70 10.26 6.64 -5.25
CA MET A 70 9.50 5.63 -4.48
C MET A 70 9.48 4.29 -5.24
N PRO A 71 10.22 3.27 -4.80
CA PRO A 71 10.14 1.93 -5.39
C PRO A 71 8.74 1.34 -5.24
N LEU A 72 8.26 0.64 -6.27
CA LEU A 72 6.91 0.07 -6.27
C LEU A 72 6.65 -0.91 -5.13
N LYS A 73 7.67 -1.69 -4.74
CA LYS A 73 7.57 -2.59 -3.59
C LYS A 73 7.34 -1.83 -2.28
N HIS A 74 8.04 -0.71 -2.08
CA HIS A 74 7.83 0.16 -0.89
C HIS A 74 6.46 0.84 -0.95
N LEU A 75 6.01 1.26 -2.13
CA LEU A 75 4.68 1.82 -2.33
C LEU A 75 3.58 0.80 -1.98
N GLY A 76 3.72 -0.46 -2.45
CA GLY A 76 2.80 -1.54 -2.11
C GLY A 76 2.72 -1.81 -0.60
N TYR A 77 3.88 -1.82 0.08
CA TYR A 77 3.91 -1.94 1.54
C TYR A 77 3.21 -0.75 2.23
N LYS A 78 3.57 0.48 1.85
CA LYS A 78 2.98 1.71 2.37
C LYS A 78 1.46 1.74 2.21
N SER A 79 0.94 1.32 1.05
CA SER A 79 -0.50 1.36 0.75
C SER A 79 -1.34 0.50 1.71
N VAL A 80 -0.79 -0.60 2.21
CA VAL A 80 -1.42 -1.42 3.26
C VAL A 80 -1.27 -0.75 4.63
N VAL A 81 -0.06 -0.27 4.95
CA VAL A 81 0.26 0.23 6.30
C VAL A 81 -0.57 1.45 6.68
N VAL A 82 -0.83 2.38 5.74
CA VAL A 82 -1.63 3.58 6.04
C VAL A 82 -3.03 3.19 6.53
N ASN A 83 -3.67 2.21 5.90
CA ASN A 83 -4.99 1.71 6.30
C ASN A 83 -4.95 0.89 7.60
N VAL A 84 -3.96 0.01 7.74
CA VAL A 84 -3.78 -0.79 8.97
C VAL A 84 -3.53 0.11 10.19
N SER A 85 -2.85 1.25 9.99
CA SER A 85 -2.63 2.27 11.02
C SER A 85 -3.95 2.81 11.58
N ASP A 86 -4.94 3.08 10.73
CA ASP A 86 -6.25 3.57 11.17
C ASP A 86 -7.03 2.53 11.97
N ILE A 87 -6.94 1.26 11.57
CA ILE A 87 -7.54 0.15 12.33
C ILE A 87 -6.94 0.08 13.72
N PHE A 88 -5.61 0.14 13.85
CA PHE A 88 -4.93 0.16 15.16
C PHE A 88 -5.26 1.41 15.97
N ALA A 89 -5.42 2.58 15.34
CA ALA A 89 -5.80 3.82 16.02
C ALA A 89 -7.17 3.73 16.71
N MET A 90 -8.05 2.86 16.21
CA MET A 90 -9.35 2.55 16.81
C MET A 90 -9.31 1.40 17.83
N ASN A 91 -8.09 0.93 18.22
CA ASN A 91 -7.87 -0.23 19.08
C ASN A 91 -8.43 -1.54 18.50
N ALA A 92 -8.59 -1.61 17.18
CA ALA A 92 -9.04 -2.79 16.47
C ALA A 92 -7.86 -3.63 15.97
N THR A 93 -8.08 -4.91 15.76
CA THR A 93 -7.11 -5.83 15.14
C THR A 93 -7.46 -5.94 13.66
N PRO A 94 -6.56 -5.56 12.74
CA PRO A 94 -6.81 -5.70 11.31
C PRO A 94 -6.92 -7.18 10.93
N SER A 95 -7.81 -7.50 9.98
CA SER A 95 -8.11 -8.89 9.57
C SER A 95 -8.15 -9.07 8.07
N GLN A 96 -8.81 -8.18 7.35
CA GLN A 96 -8.92 -8.27 5.89
C GLN A 96 -8.66 -6.94 5.20
N ILE A 97 -8.21 -7.02 3.94
CA ILE A 97 -8.09 -5.87 3.04
C ILE A 97 -8.63 -6.20 1.65
N THR A 98 -9.17 -5.19 0.97
CA THR A 98 -9.38 -5.21 -0.48
C THR A 98 -8.41 -4.25 -1.15
N VAL A 99 -7.94 -4.59 -2.37
CA VAL A 99 -6.95 -3.79 -3.11
C VAL A 99 -7.52 -3.44 -4.48
N SER A 100 -7.82 -2.17 -4.70
CA SER A 100 -8.25 -1.67 -6.00
C SER A 100 -7.14 -0.82 -6.63
N ILE A 101 -6.82 -1.08 -7.91
CA ILE A 101 -5.82 -0.33 -8.66
C ILE A 101 -6.39 0.19 -9.98
N ALA A 102 -6.01 1.41 -10.32
CA ALA A 102 -6.17 1.93 -11.68
C ALA A 102 -4.77 2.21 -12.26
N VAL A 103 -4.44 1.54 -13.35
CA VAL A 103 -3.07 1.49 -13.88
C VAL A 103 -3.02 1.88 -15.35
N SER A 104 -2.06 2.75 -15.72
CA SER A 104 -1.87 3.14 -17.11
C SER A 104 -1.00 2.13 -17.87
N ASN A 105 -1.17 2.06 -19.19
CA ASN A 105 -0.46 1.12 -20.08
C ASN A 105 1.07 1.31 -20.13
N ARG A 106 1.62 2.33 -19.46
CA ARG A 106 3.08 2.50 -19.33
C ARG A 106 3.72 1.50 -18.36
N PHE A 107 2.92 0.89 -17.49
CA PHE A 107 3.41 -0.12 -16.56
C PHE A 107 3.43 -1.50 -17.20
N PRO A 108 4.54 -2.22 -17.16
CA PRO A 108 4.58 -3.63 -17.49
C PRO A 108 4.06 -4.48 -16.34
N VAL A 109 3.78 -5.76 -16.60
CA VAL A 109 3.31 -6.71 -15.57
C VAL A 109 4.29 -6.81 -14.40
N GLU A 110 5.59 -6.81 -14.68
CA GLU A 110 6.66 -6.91 -13.68
C GLU A 110 6.64 -5.73 -12.68
N ALA A 111 6.18 -4.56 -13.12
CA ALA A 111 5.99 -3.42 -12.22
C ALA A 111 4.84 -3.66 -11.23
N LEU A 112 3.77 -4.29 -11.67
CA LEU A 112 2.67 -4.69 -10.79
C LEU A 112 3.07 -5.85 -9.86
N GLU A 113 3.90 -6.78 -10.32
CA GLU A 113 4.47 -7.83 -9.47
C GLU A 113 5.26 -7.24 -8.31
N GLU A 114 6.09 -6.21 -8.55
CA GLU A 114 6.83 -5.50 -7.52
C GLU A 114 5.89 -4.78 -6.52
N LEU A 115 4.82 -4.13 -7.01
CA LEU A 115 3.81 -3.50 -6.17
C LEU A 115 3.14 -4.54 -5.25
N TYR A 116 2.68 -5.65 -5.85
CA TYR A 116 1.99 -6.72 -5.13
C TYR A 116 2.93 -7.49 -4.19
N ALA A 117 4.22 -7.59 -4.50
CA ALA A 117 5.22 -8.12 -3.56
C ALA A 117 5.33 -7.27 -2.28
N GLY A 118 5.21 -5.95 -2.42
CA GLY A 118 5.12 -5.04 -1.28
C GLY A 118 3.85 -5.24 -0.45
N ILE A 119 2.69 -5.32 -1.12
CA ILE A 119 1.39 -5.61 -0.50
C ILE A 119 1.45 -6.95 0.26
N ALA A 120 1.97 -8.01 -0.37
CA ALA A 120 2.10 -9.32 0.24
C ALA A 120 3.01 -9.31 1.47
N THR A 121 4.10 -8.54 1.42
CA THR A 121 5.00 -8.37 2.57
C THR A 121 4.28 -7.74 3.75
N ALA A 122 3.52 -6.66 3.53
CA ALA A 122 2.73 -6.00 4.56
C ALA A 122 1.59 -6.91 5.07
N ALA A 123 0.84 -7.55 4.17
CA ALA A 123 -0.24 -8.46 4.52
C ALA A 123 0.24 -9.64 5.39
N LYS A 124 1.45 -10.14 5.10
CA LYS A 124 2.09 -11.17 5.94
C LYS A 124 2.49 -10.63 7.31
N TYR A 125 3.11 -9.44 7.34
CA TYR A 125 3.62 -8.84 8.59
C TYR A 125 2.49 -8.48 9.55
N TYR A 126 1.43 -7.88 9.04
CA TYR A 126 0.27 -7.46 9.84
C TYR A 126 -0.80 -8.56 9.98
N ASN A 127 -0.56 -9.73 9.40
CA ASN A 127 -1.47 -10.88 9.44
C ASN A 127 -2.88 -10.49 8.95
N VAL A 128 -2.97 -9.91 7.77
CA VAL A 128 -4.24 -9.57 7.11
C VAL A 128 -4.44 -10.41 5.85
N ASP A 129 -5.69 -10.76 5.56
CA ASP A 129 -6.07 -11.45 4.34
C ASP A 129 -6.36 -10.44 3.23
N VAL A 130 -5.84 -10.67 2.03
CA VAL A 130 -6.29 -9.96 0.83
C VAL A 130 -7.48 -10.72 0.26
N ILE A 131 -8.68 -10.13 0.38
CA ILE A 131 -9.93 -10.84 0.12
C ILE A 131 -10.60 -10.45 -1.18
N GLY A 132 -10.12 -9.40 -1.86
CA GLY A 132 -10.70 -8.92 -3.10
C GLY A 132 -10.11 -7.59 -3.53
N GLY A 133 -10.77 -6.96 -4.48
CA GLY A 133 -10.37 -5.66 -5.01
C GLY A 133 -10.90 -5.45 -6.42
N ASP A 134 -10.29 -4.53 -7.14
CA ASP A 134 -10.63 -4.20 -8.51
C ASP A 134 -9.37 -3.83 -9.29
N THR A 135 -9.35 -4.10 -10.58
CA THR A 135 -8.26 -3.72 -11.48
C THR A 135 -8.82 -3.08 -12.73
N THR A 136 -8.52 -1.81 -12.90
CA THR A 136 -9.02 -1.06 -14.07
C THR A 136 -7.89 -0.27 -14.75
N SER A 137 -8.16 0.21 -15.96
CA SER A 137 -7.22 1.05 -16.68
C SER A 137 -7.29 2.51 -16.21
N SER A 138 -6.13 3.20 -16.25
CA SER A 138 -6.03 4.64 -16.04
C SER A 138 -5.50 5.32 -17.30
N THR A 139 -5.99 6.50 -17.61
CA THR A 139 -5.41 7.37 -18.64
C THR A 139 -4.16 8.08 -18.15
N HIS A 140 -3.98 8.21 -16.82
CA HIS A 140 -2.88 8.93 -16.20
C HIS A 140 -2.38 8.21 -14.94
N GLY A 141 -1.16 7.70 -14.97
CA GLY A 141 -0.47 7.24 -13.78
C GLY A 141 -1.04 5.98 -13.12
N LEU A 142 -0.72 5.86 -11.85
CA LEU A 142 -1.12 4.78 -10.96
C LEU A 142 -1.96 5.34 -9.81
N MET A 143 -3.08 4.69 -9.53
CA MET A 143 -3.92 4.93 -8.35
C MET A 143 -4.08 3.62 -7.60
N ILE A 144 -4.05 3.69 -6.27
CA ILE A 144 -4.21 2.53 -5.39
C ILE A 144 -5.22 2.92 -4.32
N SER A 145 -6.28 2.14 -4.18
CA SER A 145 -7.22 2.25 -3.07
C SER A 145 -7.22 0.94 -2.29
N ILE A 146 -7.02 1.03 -0.98
CA ILE A 146 -7.14 -0.11 -0.08
C ILE A 146 -8.22 0.18 0.94
N THR A 147 -9.12 -0.77 1.10
CA THR A 147 -10.07 -0.78 2.21
C THR A 147 -9.62 -1.84 3.19
N ALA A 148 -9.46 -1.47 4.45
CA ALA A 148 -9.10 -2.38 5.53
C ALA A 148 -10.28 -2.58 6.49
N LEU A 149 -10.41 -3.83 6.94
CA LEU A 149 -11.38 -4.24 7.96
C LEU A 149 -10.63 -4.79 9.17
N GLY A 150 -11.17 -4.51 10.34
CA GLY A 150 -10.63 -5.03 11.58
C GLY A 150 -11.74 -5.33 12.58
N GLU A 151 -11.40 -6.07 13.61
CA GLU A 151 -12.31 -6.47 14.66
C GLU A 151 -11.92 -5.87 16.00
N VAL A 152 -12.92 -5.44 16.77
CA VAL A 152 -12.73 -4.91 18.11
C VAL A 152 -13.89 -5.30 19.02
N ALA A 153 -13.62 -5.59 20.30
CA ALA A 153 -14.67 -5.81 21.28
C ALA A 153 -15.48 -4.51 21.49
N LYS A 154 -16.79 -4.65 21.67
CA LYS A 154 -17.72 -3.51 21.73
C LYS A 154 -17.31 -2.41 22.71
N ASP A 155 -16.77 -2.79 23.87
CA ASP A 155 -16.40 -1.85 24.93
C ASP A 155 -14.91 -1.42 24.85
N ALA A 156 -14.20 -1.83 23.79
CA ALA A 156 -12.79 -1.56 23.62
C ALA A 156 -12.48 -0.60 22.44
N VAL A 157 -13.49 -0.15 21.71
CA VAL A 157 -13.31 0.84 20.61
C VAL A 157 -12.80 2.15 21.20
N VAL A 158 -11.76 2.71 20.58
CA VAL A 158 -11.19 4.00 20.93
C VAL A 158 -11.50 5.01 19.83
N TYR A 159 -11.93 6.19 20.22
CA TYR A 159 -12.27 7.30 19.35
C TYR A 159 -11.30 8.47 19.54
N ARG A 160 -11.14 9.32 18.50
CA ARG A 160 -10.22 10.48 18.52
C ARG A 160 -10.64 11.60 19.47
N ASP A 161 -11.86 11.60 19.96
CA ASP A 161 -12.46 12.63 20.81
C ASP A 161 -12.49 12.24 22.30
N GLY A 162 -11.80 11.17 22.68
CA GLY A 162 -11.81 10.63 24.05
C GLY A 162 -10.92 11.36 25.05
N ALA A 163 -9.95 12.18 24.60
CA ALA A 163 -8.97 12.84 25.47
C ALA A 163 -9.61 13.87 26.42
N LYS A 164 -9.12 13.94 27.66
CA LYS A 164 -9.62 14.83 28.72
C LYS A 164 -8.49 15.68 29.29
N GLU A 165 -8.87 16.73 29.99
CA GLU A 165 -7.94 17.55 30.77
C GLU A 165 -7.16 16.69 31.79
N ASN A 166 -5.85 16.88 31.85
CA ASN A 166 -4.87 16.11 32.65
C ASN A 166 -4.51 14.70 32.10
N ASP A 167 -4.99 14.30 30.94
CA ASP A 167 -4.47 13.10 30.27
C ASP A 167 -3.02 13.29 29.85
N LEU A 168 -2.25 12.21 29.92
CA LEU A 168 -0.85 12.20 29.46
C LEU A 168 -0.79 12.00 27.96
N VAL A 169 0.00 12.85 27.29
CA VAL A 169 0.31 12.69 25.87
C VAL A 169 1.60 11.87 25.75
N LEU A 170 1.50 10.68 25.16
CA LEU A 170 2.64 9.80 24.92
C LEU A 170 2.98 9.81 23.43
N LEU A 171 4.26 9.85 23.14
CA LEU A 171 4.80 9.75 21.78
C LEU A 171 5.71 8.53 21.67
N THR A 172 5.53 7.72 20.62
CA THR A 172 6.46 6.68 20.21
C THR A 172 7.09 7.04 18.88
N GLY A 173 8.41 6.91 18.76
CA GLY A 173 9.15 7.30 17.55
C GLY A 173 9.41 8.82 17.48
N ASP A 174 9.67 9.30 16.26
CA ASP A 174 10.08 10.68 16.00
C ASP A 174 9.03 11.46 15.20
N LEU A 175 8.68 12.66 15.69
CA LEU A 175 7.84 13.57 14.94
C LEU A 175 8.68 14.28 13.84
N GLY A 176 8.15 14.25 12.62
CA GLY A 176 8.73 14.98 11.48
C GLY A 176 9.79 14.22 10.69
N ALA A 177 10.25 13.03 11.11
CA ALA A 177 11.26 12.25 10.39
C ALA A 177 10.81 11.94 8.94
N ALA A 178 9.59 11.47 8.74
CA ALA A 178 9.05 11.19 7.40
C ALA A 178 8.95 12.45 6.52
N TYR A 179 8.60 13.61 7.10
CA TYR A 179 8.58 14.88 6.38
C TYR A 179 9.99 15.33 5.97
N LEU A 180 10.97 15.22 6.87
CA LEU A 180 12.37 15.56 6.56
C LEU A 180 12.94 14.62 5.48
N GLY A 181 12.63 13.32 5.55
CA GLY A 181 13.00 12.36 4.51
C GLY A 181 12.43 12.75 3.14
N LEU A 182 11.15 13.12 3.07
CA LEU A 182 10.52 13.62 1.85
C LEU A 182 11.24 14.88 1.31
N GLN A 183 11.59 15.85 2.18
CA GLN A 183 12.30 17.07 1.77
C GLN A 183 13.68 16.74 1.17
N ILE A 184 14.39 15.76 1.72
CA ILE A 184 15.67 15.29 1.19
C ILE A 184 15.47 14.69 -0.20
N LEU A 185 14.52 13.78 -0.38
CA LEU A 185 14.23 13.13 -1.67
C LEU A 185 13.81 14.15 -2.73
N GLU A 186 12.96 15.11 -2.40
CA GLU A 186 12.56 16.18 -3.31
C GLU A 186 13.73 17.10 -3.69
N ARG A 187 14.62 17.42 -2.75
CA ARG A 187 15.86 18.16 -3.03
C ARG A 187 16.74 17.41 -4.01
N GLU A 188 17.01 16.13 -3.76
CA GLU A 188 17.86 15.31 -4.64
C GLU A 188 17.27 15.16 -6.04
N LYS A 189 15.94 15.01 -6.14
CA LYS A 189 15.23 15.02 -7.42
C LYS A 189 15.45 16.33 -8.19
N GLN A 190 15.41 17.49 -7.54
CA GLN A 190 15.69 18.76 -8.20
C GLN A 190 17.16 18.86 -8.64
N VAL A 191 18.12 18.44 -7.82
CA VAL A 191 19.55 18.36 -8.17
C VAL A 191 19.74 17.48 -9.39
N PHE A 192 19.16 16.30 -9.43
CA PHE A 192 19.25 15.38 -10.56
C PHE A 192 18.67 15.96 -11.86
N LYS A 193 17.57 16.71 -11.79
CA LYS A 193 16.97 17.39 -12.96
C LYS A 193 17.93 18.41 -13.59
N VAL A 194 18.73 19.10 -12.76
CA VAL A 194 19.67 20.12 -13.22
C VAL A 194 21.01 19.48 -13.65
N ASN A 195 21.42 18.43 -12.95
CA ASN A 195 22.66 17.71 -13.22
C ASN A 195 22.47 16.20 -13.13
N PRO A 196 22.05 15.53 -14.22
CA PRO A 196 21.79 14.08 -14.24
C PRO A 196 23.00 13.20 -13.94
N ASN A 197 24.21 13.75 -13.97
CA ASN A 197 25.43 13.03 -13.60
C ASN A 197 25.73 13.09 -12.09
N SER A 198 25.00 13.91 -11.33
CA SER A 198 25.14 13.96 -9.88
C SER A 198 24.54 12.71 -9.26
N GLN A 199 25.33 12.01 -8.46
CA GLN A 199 24.84 10.89 -7.65
C GLN A 199 24.41 11.44 -6.29
N PRO A 200 23.17 11.19 -5.82
CA PRO A 200 22.76 11.60 -4.50
C PRO A 200 23.53 10.82 -3.43
N ASP A 201 24.04 11.51 -2.43
CA ASP A 201 24.57 10.89 -1.22
C ASP A 201 23.46 10.87 -0.16
N LEU A 202 22.77 9.74 -0.05
CA LEU A 202 21.66 9.53 0.88
C LEU A 202 22.08 8.79 2.15
N GLU A 203 23.31 8.26 2.21
CA GLU A 203 23.81 7.50 3.37
C GLU A 203 23.70 8.29 4.69
N PRO A 204 24.07 9.59 4.75
CA PRO A 204 23.92 10.38 5.98
C PRO A 204 22.48 10.55 6.46
N TYR A 205 21.51 10.27 5.59
CA TYR A 205 20.08 10.46 5.84
C TYR A 205 19.30 9.13 5.89
N SER A 206 19.99 7.99 5.90
CA SER A 206 19.38 6.65 5.85
C SER A 206 18.35 6.39 6.96
N TYR A 207 18.45 7.12 8.07
CA TYR A 207 17.46 7.08 9.15
C TYR A 207 16.14 7.77 8.77
N LEU A 208 16.15 8.75 7.85
CA LEU A 208 14.98 9.56 7.47
C LEU A 208 14.29 9.05 6.20
N ILE A 209 14.97 8.27 5.40
CA ILE A 209 14.52 7.74 4.11
C ILE A 209 14.61 6.21 4.09
#